data_7ffc7270ca3f6437107a8ab497d1c181
#
_entry.id   7ffc7270ca3f6437107a8ab497d1c181
#
_cell.length_a   1.000
_cell.length_b   1.000
_cell.length_c   1.000
_cell.angle_alpha   90.00
_cell.angle_beta   90.00
_cell.angle_gamma   90.00
#
_symmetry.space_group_name_H-M   'P 1'
#
loop_
_entity.id
_entity.type
_entity.pdbx_description
1 polymer ?
#
loop_
_entity_poly.entity_id
_entity_poly.type
_entity_poly.pdbx_seq_one_letter_code
_entity_poly.pdbx_strand_id
1 'polypeptide(L)'
;MRFEKRWLYFAPALLYCGLIFFLSGRSLKLKFGLLFWDKGAHWLEFAGLGFLLALGFFNNLPKLPFLGAYLTFMTGISIGLLDELHQSFVPGRQCDWKDWVADVSGVLVGLAVFWLFFLKKRRKPGKAVRPS
;
A
#
# COMPACT_ATOMS: atom_id res chain seq x y z
N MET A 1 -19.80 17.80 -10.20
CA MET A 1 -19.52 17.96 -8.76
C MET A 1 -19.30 16.68 -7.94
N ARG A 2 -19.51 15.48 -8.48
CA ARG A 2 -19.19 14.22 -7.78
C ARG A 2 -17.72 13.77 -7.93
N PHE A 3 -16.94 14.38 -8.80
CA PHE A 3 -15.54 14.00 -9.04
C PHE A 3 -14.60 14.40 -7.91
N GLU A 4 -14.82 15.52 -7.24
CA GLU A 4 -13.89 16.06 -6.24
C GLU A 4 -13.78 15.21 -4.95
N LYS A 5 -14.82 14.48 -4.57
CA LYS A 5 -14.81 13.65 -3.35
C LYS A 5 -14.09 12.32 -3.52
N ARG A 6 -13.87 11.85 -4.74
CA ARG A 6 -13.21 10.56 -4.98
C ARG A 6 -11.72 10.58 -4.66
N TRP A 7 -11.06 11.72 -4.85
CA TRP A 7 -9.65 11.90 -4.48
C TRP A 7 -9.40 11.73 -2.97
N LEU A 8 -10.42 11.92 -2.14
CA LEU A 8 -10.33 11.70 -0.70
C LEU A 8 -10.00 10.24 -0.34
N TYR A 9 -10.28 9.29 -1.22
CA TYR A 9 -9.88 7.90 -1.02
C TYR A 9 -8.36 7.68 -1.06
N PHE A 10 -7.60 8.65 -1.57
CA PHE A 10 -6.13 8.63 -1.50
C PHE A 10 -5.58 9.24 -0.21
N ALA A 11 -6.37 9.99 0.55
CA ALA A 11 -5.91 10.65 1.76
C ALA A 11 -5.28 9.67 2.79
N PRO A 12 -5.87 8.50 3.07
CA PRO A 12 -5.25 7.52 3.95
C PRO A 12 -3.90 7.02 3.43
N ALA A 13 -3.79 6.78 2.11
CA ALA A 13 -2.55 6.33 1.49
C ALA A 13 -1.45 7.40 1.57
N LEU A 14 -1.79 8.67 1.35
CA LEU A 14 -0.86 9.78 1.43
C LEU A 14 -0.34 9.99 2.86
N LEU A 15 -1.24 9.96 3.85
CA LEU A 15 -0.87 10.06 5.27
C LEU A 15 0.02 8.89 5.68
N TYR A 16 -0.33 7.69 5.24
CA TYR A 16 0.43 6.48 5.54
C TYR A 16 1.80 6.48 4.87
N CYS A 17 1.89 6.98 3.66
CA CYS A 17 3.16 7.17 2.94
C CYS A 17 4.07 8.14 3.70
N GLY A 18 3.54 9.27 4.17
CA GLY A 18 4.26 10.21 5.04
C GLY A 18 4.76 9.56 6.33
N LEU A 19 3.96 8.68 6.94
CA LEU A 19 4.36 7.91 8.12
C LEU A 19 5.52 6.95 7.81
N ILE A 20 5.46 6.21 6.69
CA ILE A 20 6.54 5.32 6.25
C ILE A 20 7.85 6.11 6.12
N PHE A 21 7.86 7.21 5.37
CA PHE A 21 9.05 8.04 5.19
C PHE A 21 9.56 8.63 6.50
N PHE A 22 8.67 9.01 7.42
CA PHE A 22 9.05 9.50 8.74
C PHE A 22 9.73 8.41 9.58
N LEU A 23 9.18 7.21 9.60
CA LEU A 23 9.75 6.07 10.34
C LEU A 23 11.07 5.59 9.72
N SER A 24 11.12 5.52 8.39
CA SER A 24 12.29 5.13 7.63
C SER A 24 13.46 6.11 7.78
N GLY A 25 13.19 7.40 7.98
CA GLY A 25 14.17 8.43 8.28
C GLY A 25 14.80 8.33 9.69
N ARG A 26 14.30 7.46 10.55
CA ARG A 26 14.84 7.24 11.89
C ARG A 26 15.64 5.95 11.93
N SER A 27 16.92 6.05 12.32
CA SER A 27 17.71 4.88 12.70
C SER A 27 17.24 4.38 14.08
N LEU A 28 16.08 3.76 14.12
CA LEU A 28 15.66 3.02 15.30
C LEU A 28 16.55 1.77 15.40
N LYS A 29 17.71 1.92 16.02
CA LYS A 29 18.51 0.80 16.50
C LYS A 29 17.74 0.12 17.63
N LEU A 30 16.69 -0.58 17.29
CA LEU A 30 16.11 -1.56 18.19
C LEU A 30 17.18 -2.63 18.39
N LYS A 31 17.81 -2.62 19.55
CA LYS A 31 18.88 -3.54 19.99
C LYS A 31 18.40 -4.99 20.17
N PHE A 32 17.30 -5.35 19.57
CA PHE A 32 16.83 -6.73 19.53
C PHE A 32 17.27 -7.35 18.22
N GLY A 33 18.22 -8.26 18.30
CA GLY A 33 18.90 -8.97 17.22
C GLY A 33 18.00 -9.79 16.31
N LEU A 34 17.13 -9.13 15.55
CA LEU A 34 16.16 -9.73 14.66
C LEU A 34 16.27 -9.08 13.27
N LEU A 35 17.28 -9.53 12.52
CA LEU A 35 17.35 -9.31 11.07
C LEU A 35 16.02 -9.65 10.36
N PHE A 36 15.25 -10.59 10.91
CA PHE A 36 13.92 -10.97 10.42
C PHE A 36 12.85 -9.93 10.74
N TRP A 37 12.98 -9.18 11.84
CA TRP A 37 11.98 -8.20 12.24
C TRP A 37 12.02 -6.94 11.38
N ASP A 38 13.20 -6.53 10.92
CA ASP A 38 13.35 -5.37 10.05
C ASP A 38 12.64 -5.60 8.70
N LYS A 39 12.89 -6.73 8.06
CA LYS A 39 12.21 -7.11 6.80
C LYS A 39 10.71 -7.38 6.98
N GLY A 40 10.31 -7.94 8.10
CA GLY A 40 8.91 -8.13 8.45
C GLY A 40 8.16 -6.82 8.66
N ALA A 41 8.81 -5.81 9.24
CA ALA A 41 8.26 -4.47 9.39
C ALA A 41 8.04 -3.81 8.02
N HIS A 42 9.04 -3.79 7.13
CA HIS A 42 8.91 -3.31 5.75
C HIS A 42 7.77 -4.01 5.01
N TRP A 43 7.70 -5.32 5.12
CA TRP A 43 6.66 -6.11 4.49
C TRP A 43 5.25 -5.72 4.95
N LEU A 44 5.03 -5.55 6.27
CA LEU A 44 3.74 -5.13 6.84
C LEU A 44 3.38 -3.70 6.47
N GLU A 45 4.35 -2.79 6.52
CA GLU A 45 4.16 -1.39 6.15
C GLU A 45 3.72 -1.27 4.70
N PHE A 46 4.37 -1.98 3.79
CA PHE A 46 4.03 -1.94 2.37
C PHE A 46 2.79 -2.78 2.02
N ALA A 47 2.43 -3.79 2.82
CA ALA A 47 1.13 -4.45 2.69
C ALA A 47 -0.01 -3.49 3.03
N GLY A 48 0.12 -2.71 4.10
CA GLY A 48 -0.81 -1.64 4.44
C GLY A 48 -0.90 -0.58 3.34
N LEU A 49 0.24 -0.14 2.81
CA LEU A 49 0.29 0.82 1.71
C LEU A 49 -0.40 0.30 0.45
N GLY A 50 -0.11 -0.95 0.05
CA GLY A 50 -0.73 -1.59 -1.11
C GLY A 50 -2.25 -1.66 -0.99
N PHE A 51 -2.76 -1.99 0.19
CA PHE A 51 -4.21 -1.98 0.47
C PHE A 51 -4.81 -0.57 0.35
N LEU A 52 -4.18 0.45 0.93
CA LEU A 52 -4.68 1.82 0.91
C LEU A 52 -4.59 2.46 -0.49
N LEU A 53 -3.55 2.17 -1.26
CA LEU A 53 -3.44 2.58 -2.66
C LEU A 53 -4.54 1.92 -3.50
N ALA A 54 -4.80 0.63 -3.30
CA ALA A 54 -5.90 -0.06 -3.97
C ALA A 54 -7.25 0.58 -3.64
N LEU A 55 -7.49 0.94 -2.38
CA LEU A 55 -8.68 1.68 -1.98
C LEU A 55 -8.85 2.96 -2.80
N GLY A 56 -7.77 3.74 -2.98
CA GLY A 56 -7.77 4.94 -3.80
C GLY A 56 -8.07 4.66 -5.27
N PHE A 57 -7.28 3.81 -5.92
CA PHE A 57 -7.40 3.56 -7.36
C PHE A 57 -8.72 2.88 -7.74
N PHE A 58 -9.16 1.86 -7.00
CA PHE A 58 -10.41 1.16 -7.33
C PHE A 58 -11.66 2.02 -7.17
N ASN A 59 -11.68 2.93 -6.20
CA ASN A 59 -12.79 3.88 -6.04
C ASN A 59 -12.78 4.98 -7.11
N ASN A 60 -11.60 5.35 -7.63
CA ASN A 60 -11.49 6.31 -8.72
C ASN A 60 -11.71 5.67 -10.10
N LEU A 61 -11.38 4.38 -10.26
CA LEU A 61 -11.48 3.62 -11.50
C LEU A 61 -12.43 2.42 -11.39
N PRO A 62 -13.71 2.61 -10.98
CA PRO A 62 -14.60 1.48 -10.66
C PRO A 62 -14.94 0.60 -11.86
N LYS A 63 -14.81 1.13 -13.08
CA LYS A 63 -15.07 0.40 -14.34
C LYS A 63 -13.81 -0.29 -14.88
N LEU A 64 -12.63 0.04 -14.36
CA LEU A 64 -11.32 -0.42 -14.84
C LEU A 64 -10.51 -1.06 -13.70
N PRO A 65 -10.98 -2.16 -13.09
CA PRO A 65 -10.35 -2.74 -11.91
C PRO A 65 -8.93 -3.24 -12.17
N PHE A 66 -8.65 -3.78 -13.36
CA PHE A 66 -7.30 -4.23 -13.73
C PHE A 66 -6.32 -3.05 -13.86
N LEU A 67 -6.77 -1.91 -14.39
CA LEU A 67 -5.97 -0.70 -14.41
C LEU A 67 -5.74 -0.19 -12.98
N GLY A 68 -6.75 -0.24 -12.12
CA GLY A 68 -6.62 0.10 -10.70
C GLY A 68 -5.57 -0.78 -10.00
N ALA A 69 -5.57 -2.09 -10.26
CA ALA A 69 -4.56 -3.01 -9.72
C ALA A 69 -3.15 -2.70 -10.25
N TYR A 70 -3.01 -2.47 -11.56
CA TYR A 70 -1.75 -2.11 -12.18
C TYR A 70 -1.18 -0.82 -11.60
N LEU A 71 -1.99 0.24 -11.48
CA LEU A 71 -1.56 1.52 -10.91
C LEU A 71 -1.21 1.39 -9.42
N THR A 72 -1.95 0.59 -8.67
CA THR A 72 -1.61 0.27 -7.27
C THR A 72 -0.23 -0.35 -7.18
N PHE A 73 0.03 -1.35 -8.00
CA PHE A 73 1.31 -2.05 -8.01
C PHE A 73 2.47 -1.12 -8.42
N MET A 74 2.33 -0.42 -9.55
CA MET A 74 3.36 0.49 -10.05
C MET A 74 3.66 1.62 -9.07
N THR A 75 2.63 2.21 -8.46
CA THR A 75 2.82 3.26 -7.44
C THR A 75 3.51 2.70 -6.20
N GLY A 76 3.07 1.54 -5.70
CA GLY A 76 3.64 0.93 -4.50
C GLY A 76 5.11 0.58 -4.65
N ILE A 77 5.52 -0.05 -5.77
CA ILE A 77 6.93 -0.38 -6.01
C ILE A 77 7.80 0.87 -6.21
N SER A 78 7.24 1.92 -6.80
CA SER A 78 7.96 3.20 -6.96
C SER A 78 8.19 3.87 -5.61
N ILE A 79 7.20 3.84 -4.72
CA ILE A 79 7.33 4.36 -3.35
C ILE A 79 8.38 3.54 -2.58
N GLY A 80 8.39 2.21 -2.70
CA GLY A 80 9.42 1.36 -2.08
C GLY A 80 10.83 1.70 -2.57
N LEU A 81 10.99 1.93 -3.87
CA LEU A 81 12.28 2.35 -4.42
C LEU A 81 12.72 3.72 -3.88
N LEU A 82 11.78 4.67 -3.79
CA LEU A 82 12.06 6.00 -3.22
C LEU A 82 12.39 5.92 -1.73
N ASP A 83 11.75 5.01 -0.98
CA ASP A 83 12.04 4.79 0.43
C ASP A 83 13.46 4.24 0.62
N GLU A 84 13.87 3.25 -0.17
CA GLU A 84 15.24 2.71 -0.17
C GLU A 84 16.26 3.78 -0.53
N LEU A 85 15.97 4.62 -1.53
CA LEU A 85 16.82 5.73 -1.90
C LEU A 85 16.93 6.75 -0.75
N HIS A 86 15.81 7.08 -0.10
CA HIS A 86 15.79 7.96 1.07
C HIS A 86 16.64 7.38 2.22
N GLN A 87 16.52 6.08 2.50
CA GLN A 87 17.31 5.40 3.53
C GLN A 87 18.81 5.46 3.26
N SER A 88 19.24 5.49 2.01
CA SER A 88 20.65 5.61 1.63
C SER A 88 21.29 6.93 2.10
N PHE A 89 20.49 7.96 2.33
CA PHE A 89 20.93 9.27 2.85
C PHE A 89 20.86 9.37 4.38
N VAL A 90 20.29 8.39 5.06
CA VAL A 90 20.14 8.38 6.52
C VAL A 90 21.40 7.79 7.15
N PRO A 91 22.10 8.53 8.05
CA PRO A 91 23.28 8.02 8.73
C PRO A 91 23.02 6.72 9.48
N GLY A 92 23.83 5.69 9.21
CA GLY A 92 23.73 4.37 9.85
C GLY A 92 22.74 3.42 9.20
N ARG A 93 22.10 3.81 8.09
CA ARG A 93 21.31 2.92 7.23
C ARG A 93 22.02 2.64 5.91
N GLN A 94 21.76 1.47 5.35
CA GLN A 94 22.23 1.08 4.04
C GLN A 94 21.03 0.71 3.17
N CYS A 95 21.08 1.10 1.90
CA CYS A 95 20.10 0.65 0.91
C CYS A 95 20.33 -0.85 0.66
N ASP A 96 19.29 -1.66 0.89
CA ASP A 96 19.33 -3.10 0.66
C ASP A 96 18.22 -3.49 -0.32
N TRP A 97 18.61 -3.99 -1.50
CA TRP A 97 17.65 -4.46 -2.50
C TRP A 97 16.68 -5.54 -1.95
N LYS A 98 17.10 -6.28 -0.89
CA LYS A 98 16.23 -7.27 -0.23
C LYS A 98 15.08 -6.62 0.52
N ASP A 99 15.28 -5.41 1.06
CA ASP A 99 14.24 -4.64 1.71
C ASP A 99 13.23 -4.14 0.67
N TRP A 100 13.71 -3.68 -0.48
CA TRP A 100 12.83 -3.35 -1.61
C TRP A 100 12.02 -4.55 -2.11
N VAL A 101 12.60 -5.76 -2.16
CA VAL A 101 11.85 -6.99 -2.49
C VAL A 101 10.78 -7.29 -1.44
N ALA A 102 11.06 -7.06 -0.15
CA ALA A 102 10.06 -7.18 0.90
C ALA A 102 8.91 -6.17 0.70
N ASP A 103 9.21 -4.92 0.35
CA ASP A 103 8.24 -3.87 0.05
C ASP A 103 7.34 -4.27 -1.12
N VAL A 104 7.93 -4.72 -2.23
CA VAL A 104 7.19 -5.18 -3.42
C VAL A 104 6.25 -6.33 -3.09
N SER A 105 6.73 -7.33 -2.33
CA SER A 105 5.91 -8.47 -1.91
C SER A 105 4.78 -8.03 -0.95
N GLY A 106 5.04 -7.07 -0.08
CA GLY A 106 4.04 -6.45 0.79
C GLY A 106 2.94 -5.78 -0.03
N VAL A 107 3.30 -4.93 -1.00
CA VAL A 107 2.33 -4.27 -1.90
C VAL A 107 1.44 -5.29 -2.60
N LEU A 108 2.01 -6.38 -3.11
CA LEU A 108 1.24 -7.45 -3.77
C LEU A 108 0.23 -8.10 -2.82
N VAL A 109 0.62 -8.38 -1.59
CA VAL A 109 -0.29 -8.96 -0.58
C VAL A 109 -1.39 -7.98 -0.21
N GLY A 110 -1.07 -6.71 0.02
CA GLY A 110 -2.07 -5.67 0.31
C GLY A 110 -3.08 -5.50 -0.83
N LEU A 111 -2.60 -5.49 -2.06
CA LEU A 111 -3.44 -5.46 -3.26
C LEU A 111 -4.32 -6.72 -3.36
N ALA A 112 -3.76 -7.91 -3.14
CA ALA A 112 -4.50 -9.18 -3.19
C ALA A 112 -5.61 -9.22 -2.13
N VAL A 113 -5.32 -8.80 -0.91
CA VAL A 113 -6.31 -8.71 0.18
C VAL A 113 -7.44 -7.76 -0.22
N PHE A 114 -7.10 -6.57 -0.73
CA PHE A 114 -8.10 -5.61 -1.20
C PHE A 114 -8.95 -6.19 -2.35
N TRP A 115 -8.32 -6.87 -3.31
CA TRP A 115 -9.00 -7.50 -4.45
C TRP A 115 -10.04 -8.53 -4.00
N LEU A 116 -9.71 -9.34 -3.00
CA LEU A 116 -10.66 -10.33 -2.44
C LEU A 116 -11.88 -9.65 -1.81
N PHE A 117 -11.69 -8.55 -1.06
CA PHE A 117 -12.79 -7.77 -0.53
C PHE A 117 -13.64 -7.14 -1.63
N PHE A 118 -13.01 -6.61 -2.66
CA PHE A 118 -13.67 -6.01 -3.81
C PHE A 118 -14.53 -7.02 -4.56
N LEU A 119 -14.03 -8.24 -4.80
CA LEU A 119 -14.79 -9.31 -5.45
C LEU A 119 -15.98 -9.76 -4.58
N LYS A 120 -15.80 -9.92 -3.28
CA LYS A 120 -16.90 -10.26 -2.36
C LYS A 120 -18.01 -9.21 -2.39
N LYS A 121 -17.64 -7.93 -2.42
CA LYS A 121 -18.62 -6.82 -2.49
C LYS A 121 -19.43 -6.86 -3.78
N ARG A 122 -18.80 -7.18 -4.92
CA ARG A 122 -19.47 -7.30 -6.22
C ARG A 122 -20.41 -8.51 -6.31
N ARG A 123 -20.09 -9.59 -5.59
CA ARG A 123 -20.88 -10.84 -5.61
C ARG A 123 -22.14 -10.81 -4.74
N LYS A 124 -22.32 -9.83 -3.86
CA LYS A 124 -23.57 -9.69 -3.10
C LYS A 124 -24.64 -9.18 -4.05
N PRO A 125 -25.64 -10.00 -4.47
CA PRO A 125 -26.76 -9.53 -5.25
C PRO A 125 -27.48 -8.47 -4.40
N GLY A 126 -27.80 -7.34 -5.01
CA GLY A 126 -28.66 -6.35 -4.38
C GLY A 126 -29.88 -7.08 -3.83
N LYS A 127 -30.26 -6.81 -2.56
CA LYS A 127 -31.49 -7.33 -1.99
C LYS A 127 -32.59 -7.04 -3.00
N ALA A 128 -33.17 -8.09 -3.56
CA ALA A 128 -34.34 -7.99 -4.40
C ALA A 128 -35.37 -7.16 -3.64
N VAL A 129 -35.71 -6.01 -4.18
CA VAL A 129 -36.85 -5.23 -3.71
C VAL A 129 -38.05 -6.16 -3.89
N ARG A 130 -38.62 -6.64 -2.80
CA ARG A 130 -39.89 -7.37 -2.85
C ARG A 130 -40.93 -6.42 -3.40
N PRO A 131 -41.59 -6.73 -4.51
CA PRO A 131 -42.74 -5.96 -4.92
C PRO A 131 -43.81 -6.15 -3.85
N SER A 132 -44.33 -5.04 -3.34
CA SER A 132 -45.50 -4.96 -2.46
C SER A 132 -46.79 -5.31 -3.21
#